data_22839f3952cd2cf1dfd3bbac65aacc86
#
_entry.id   22839f3952cd2cf1dfd3bbac65aacc86
#
_cell.length_a   1.000
_cell.length_b   1.000
_cell.length_c   1.000
_cell.angle_alpha   90.00
_cell.angle_beta   90.00
_cell.angle_gamma   90.00
#
_symmetry.space_group_name_H-M   'P 1'
#
loop_
_entity.id
_entity.type
_entity.pdbx_description
1 polymer ?
#
loop_
_entity_poly.entity_id
_entity_poly.type
_entity_poly.pdbx_seq_one_letter_code
_entity_poly.pdbx_strand_id
1 'polypeptide(L)'
;EMLDREKQYSHQLEEKNDAIELEQRLKRRAELQALQPQINPHFLYNTLDSIRWKAEAAGAEDISQMVRDLANFFRIGLSRGREIIPLEQEICHVRSYLDIQKMRYGDRLDYQIRIPEELKKLYTVKLLIQPLAENSIYHGIKESDRKGTILITAGEEPGGFYLCVRDDGLGITPETLTILNEDLKRGVTVSDGGYGIFNVNERIRLYFGRDYGLELRSCAGEWTEAVIHLPKYIPERTEWDVADFDSR
;
A
#
# COMPACT_ATOMS: atom_id res chain seq x y z
N GLU A 1 -36.30 -14.76 31.94
CA GLU A 1 -35.52 -16.04 31.90
C GLU A 1 -35.39 -16.65 30.51
N MET A 2 -36.53 -16.79 29.73
CA MET A 2 -36.51 -17.37 28.38
C MET A 2 -35.85 -16.41 27.37
N LEU A 3 -36.21 -15.12 27.39
CA LEU A 3 -35.65 -14.05 26.58
C LEU A 3 -34.17 -13.77 26.87
N ASP A 4 -33.70 -13.97 28.10
CA ASP A 4 -32.31 -13.75 28.45
C ASP A 4 -31.43 -14.90 27.95
N ARG A 5 -31.92 -16.13 27.96
CA ARG A 5 -31.26 -17.29 27.35
C ARG A 5 -31.16 -17.15 25.83
N GLU A 6 -32.19 -16.71 25.18
CA GLU A 6 -32.20 -16.50 23.71
C GLU A 6 -31.18 -15.45 23.29
N LYS A 7 -31.08 -14.34 24.02
CA LYS A 7 -30.04 -13.32 23.81
C LYS A 7 -28.63 -13.84 24.06
N GLN A 8 -28.43 -14.64 25.09
CA GLN A 8 -27.14 -15.27 25.37
C GLN A 8 -26.72 -16.26 24.26
N TYR A 9 -27.67 -17.08 23.77
CA TYR A 9 -27.41 -17.99 22.65
C TYR A 9 -27.08 -17.24 21.35
N SER A 10 -27.83 -16.15 21.05
CA SER A 10 -27.58 -15.30 19.89
C SER A 10 -26.15 -14.69 19.93
N HIS A 11 -25.76 -14.15 21.08
CA HIS A 11 -24.43 -13.57 21.27
C HIS A 11 -23.29 -14.61 21.14
N GLN A 12 -23.47 -15.80 21.72
CA GLN A 12 -22.51 -16.90 21.58
C GLN A 12 -22.43 -17.44 20.15
N LEU A 13 -23.51 -17.40 19.39
CA LEU A 13 -23.52 -17.77 17.96
C LEU A 13 -22.79 -16.73 17.11
N GLU A 14 -22.97 -15.45 17.38
CA GLU A 14 -22.26 -14.36 16.71
C GLU A 14 -20.75 -14.46 16.98
N GLU A 15 -20.34 -14.61 18.23
CA GLU A 15 -18.91 -14.79 18.59
C GLU A 15 -18.28 -16.03 17.92
N LYS A 16 -19.02 -17.13 17.83
CA LYS A 16 -18.53 -18.34 17.15
C LYS A 16 -18.45 -18.16 15.64
N ASN A 17 -19.41 -17.48 15.03
CA ASN A 17 -19.39 -17.19 13.60
C ASN A 17 -18.21 -16.28 13.25
N ASP A 18 -17.97 -15.23 14.02
CA ASP A 18 -16.82 -14.32 13.85
C ASP A 18 -15.49 -15.06 13.98
N ALA A 19 -15.38 -15.97 14.95
CA ALA A 19 -14.18 -16.80 15.13
C ALA A 19 -13.97 -17.77 13.94
N ILE A 20 -15.03 -18.39 13.44
CA ILE A 20 -14.95 -19.29 12.27
C ILE A 20 -14.60 -18.51 11.00
N GLU A 21 -15.17 -17.33 10.80
CA GLU A 21 -14.82 -16.48 9.66
C GLU A 21 -13.36 -16.04 9.72
N LEU A 22 -12.86 -15.66 10.90
CA LEU A 22 -11.46 -15.29 11.08
C LEU A 22 -10.54 -16.48 10.78
N GLU A 23 -10.86 -17.68 11.30
CA GLU A 23 -10.09 -18.89 11.05
C GLU A 23 -10.06 -19.25 9.56
N GLN A 24 -11.20 -19.16 8.86
CA GLN A 24 -11.28 -19.40 7.43
C GLN A 24 -10.48 -18.38 6.61
N ARG A 25 -10.51 -17.10 7.00
CA ARG A 25 -9.69 -16.04 6.37
C ARG A 25 -8.20 -16.29 6.57
N LEU A 26 -7.79 -16.66 7.78
CA LEU A 26 -6.39 -16.99 8.08
C LEU A 26 -5.93 -18.24 7.31
N LYS A 27 -6.76 -19.28 7.23
CA LYS A 27 -6.47 -20.50 6.48
C LYS A 27 -6.34 -20.21 4.98
N ARG A 28 -7.27 -19.47 4.39
CA ARG A 28 -7.23 -19.07 2.98
C ARG A 28 -6.00 -18.22 2.66
N ARG A 29 -5.60 -17.34 3.60
CA ARG A 29 -4.38 -16.53 3.48
C ARG A 29 -3.12 -17.41 3.51
N ALA A 30 -3.06 -18.40 4.42
CA ALA A 30 -1.96 -19.34 4.49
C ALA A 30 -1.85 -20.22 3.23
N GLU A 31 -2.99 -20.67 2.69
CA GLU A 31 -3.06 -21.43 1.43
C GLU A 31 -2.58 -20.59 0.23
N LEU A 32 -3.00 -19.33 0.13
CA LEU A 32 -2.54 -18.40 -0.90
C LEU A 32 -1.05 -18.08 -0.78
N GLN A 33 -0.53 -17.95 0.45
CA GLN A 33 0.92 -17.78 0.69
C GLN A 33 1.72 -19.03 0.33
N ALA A 34 1.16 -20.22 0.55
CA ALA A 34 1.80 -21.49 0.16
C ALA A 34 1.80 -21.73 -1.36
N LEU A 35 0.83 -21.17 -2.07
CA LEU A 35 0.71 -21.26 -3.53
C LEU A 35 1.48 -20.16 -4.27
N GLN A 36 2.00 -19.14 -3.57
CA GLN A 36 2.89 -18.17 -4.22
C GLN A 36 4.12 -18.91 -4.75
N PRO A 37 4.38 -18.86 -6.07
CA PRO A 37 5.55 -19.52 -6.65
C PRO A 37 6.78 -19.04 -5.89
N GLN A 38 7.67 -19.97 -5.55
CA GLN A 38 8.92 -19.71 -4.85
C GLN A 38 9.86 -18.92 -5.76
N ILE A 39 9.55 -17.63 -6.02
CA ILE A 39 10.54 -16.73 -6.56
C ILE A 39 11.65 -16.71 -5.51
N ASN A 40 12.81 -17.24 -5.86
CA ASN A 40 13.96 -17.15 -4.99
C ASN A 40 14.44 -15.68 -4.99
N PRO A 41 14.22 -14.92 -3.90
CA PRO A 41 14.57 -13.50 -3.90
C PRO A 41 16.06 -13.29 -4.12
N HIS A 42 16.88 -14.19 -3.60
CA HIS A 42 18.34 -14.14 -3.76
C HIS A 42 18.77 -14.31 -5.22
N PHE A 43 18.15 -15.21 -5.97
CA PHE A 43 18.42 -15.34 -7.40
C PHE A 43 18.05 -14.06 -8.17
N LEU A 44 16.90 -13.48 -7.83
CA LEU A 44 16.44 -12.25 -8.46
C LEU A 44 17.42 -11.09 -8.20
N TYR A 45 17.85 -10.89 -6.94
CA TYR A 45 18.78 -9.82 -6.60
C TYR A 45 20.14 -10.01 -7.26
N ASN A 46 20.70 -11.22 -7.24
CA ASN A 46 21.97 -11.50 -7.89
C ASN A 46 21.92 -11.26 -9.40
N THR A 47 20.79 -11.57 -10.03
CA THR A 47 20.58 -11.32 -11.45
C THR A 47 20.51 -9.82 -11.74
N LEU A 48 19.75 -9.06 -10.95
CA LEU A 48 19.65 -7.61 -11.08
C LEU A 48 21.01 -6.94 -10.83
N ASP A 49 21.77 -7.34 -9.81
CA ASP A 49 23.11 -6.82 -9.55
C ASP A 49 24.06 -7.11 -10.71
N SER A 50 23.99 -8.31 -11.31
CA SER A 50 24.80 -8.66 -12.47
C SER A 50 24.49 -7.79 -13.69
N ILE A 51 23.21 -7.45 -13.90
CA ILE A 51 22.77 -6.55 -14.99
C ILE A 51 23.26 -5.12 -14.68
N ARG A 52 23.14 -4.66 -13.45
CA ARG A 52 23.60 -3.34 -13.00
C ARG A 52 25.09 -3.16 -13.27
N TRP A 53 25.93 -4.08 -12.84
CA TRP A 53 27.38 -4.01 -13.07
C TRP A 53 27.74 -4.00 -14.55
N LYS A 54 27.03 -4.76 -15.40
CA LYS A 54 27.24 -4.71 -16.85
C LYS A 54 26.84 -3.36 -17.45
N ALA A 55 25.73 -2.77 -16.97
CA ALA A 55 25.30 -1.44 -17.39
C ALA A 55 26.31 -0.37 -17.00
N GLU A 56 26.83 -0.42 -15.76
CA GLU A 56 27.88 0.48 -15.27
C GLU A 56 29.17 0.34 -16.09
N ALA A 57 29.61 -0.88 -16.38
CA ALA A 57 30.79 -1.14 -17.21
C ALA A 57 30.61 -0.67 -18.66
N ALA A 58 29.38 -0.61 -19.17
CA ALA A 58 29.06 -0.08 -20.49
C ALA A 58 28.82 1.45 -20.51
N GLY A 59 28.89 2.13 -19.35
CA GLY A 59 28.59 3.57 -19.24
C GLY A 59 27.10 3.90 -19.39
N ALA A 60 26.20 2.92 -19.27
CA ALA A 60 24.75 3.09 -19.39
C ALA A 60 24.15 3.41 -18.00
N GLU A 61 24.32 4.65 -17.54
CA GLU A 61 23.91 5.10 -16.19
C GLU A 61 22.42 5.02 -15.97
N ASP A 62 21.61 5.32 -17.00
CA ASP A 62 20.15 5.23 -16.98
C ASP A 62 19.67 3.79 -16.75
N ILE A 63 20.29 2.82 -17.41
CA ILE A 63 19.99 1.39 -17.21
C ILE A 63 20.42 0.94 -15.82
N SER A 64 21.60 1.36 -15.36
CA SER A 64 22.08 1.04 -14.01
C SER A 64 21.11 1.56 -12.93
N GLN A 65 20.64 2.81 -13.09
CA GLN A 65 19.67 3.40 -12.16
C GLN A 65 18.32 2.64 -12.18
N MET A 66 17.80 2.32 -13.36
CA MET A 66 16.56 1.54 -13.50
C MET A 66 16.65 0.17 -12.81
N VAL A 67 17.76 -0.53 -12.97
CA VAL A 67 17.99 -1.84 -12.32
C VAL A 67 18.08 -1.69 -10.81
N ARG A 68 18.70 -0.61 -10.31
CA ARG A 68 18.77 -0.30 -8.87
C ARG A 68 17.37 -0.08 -8.28
N ASP A 69 16.54 0.72 -8.95
CA ASP A 69 15.19 0.99 -8.51
C ASP A 69 14.33 -0.28 -8.52
N LEU A 70 14.50 -1.12 -9.55
CA LEU A 70 13.82 -2.41 -9.64
C LEU A 70 14.25 -3.36 -8.50
N ALA A 71 15.55 -3.40 -8.16
CA ALA A 71 16.04 -4.21 -7.05
C ALA A 71 15.48 -3.74 -5.71
N ASN A 72 15.43 -2.41 -5.46
CA ASN A 72 14.85 -1.83 -4.27
C ASN A 72 13.34 -2.10 -4.17
N PHE A 73 12.62 -1.96 -5.26
CA PHE A 73 11.20 -2.28 -5.36
C PHE A 73 10.93 -3.74 -4.93
N PHE A 74 11.66 -4.70 -5.49
CA PHE A 74 11.47 -6.11 -5.13
C PHE A 74 11.92 -6.43 -3.70
N ARG A 75 12.95 -5.75 -3.17
CA ARG A 75 13.46 -6.01 -1.82
C ARG A 75 12.38 -5.80 -0.76
N ILE A 76 11.59 -4.76 -0.88
CA ILE A 76 10.51 -4.45 0.05
C ILE A 76 9.28 -5.30 -0.25
N GLY A 77 8.89 -5.42 -1.52
CA GLY A 77 7.72 -6.19 -1.94
C GLY A 77 7.83 -7.70 -1.60
N LEU A 78 9.03 -8.28 -1.77
CA LEU A 78 9.31 -9.69 -1.50
C LEU A 78 9.84 -9.96 -0.08
N SER A 79 9.96 -8.96 0.79
CA SER A 79 10.40 -9.15 2.17
C SER A 79 9.46 -10.11 2.89
N ARG A 80 9.93 -11.35 3.12
CA ARG A 80 9.15 -12.40 3.80
C ARG A 80 9.00 -12.08 5.28
N GLY A 81 7.78 -12.18 5.80
CA GLY A 81 7.50 -12.24 7.23
C GLY A 81 7.24 -10.92 7.93
N ARG A 82 7.52 -9.76 7.33
CA ARG A 82 7.23 -8.46 7.95
C ARG A 82 6.07 -7.78 7.23
N GLU A 83 4.93 -7.71 7.88
CA GLU A 83 3.76 -6.99 7.37
C GLU A 83 3.73 -5.54 7.85
N ILE A 84 4.33 -5.28 9.02
CA ILE A 84 4.49 -3.93 9.59
C ILE A 84 5.94 -3.49 9.37
N ILE A 85 6.12 -2.35 8.72
CA ILE A 85 7.42 -1.77 8.36
C ILE A 85 7.49 -0.30 8.75
N PRO A 86 8.69 0.28 8.93
CA PRO A 86 8.83 1.73 9.05
C PRO A 86 8.28 2.43 7.82
N LEU A 87 7.62 3.58 8.02
CA LEU A 87 7.08 4.40 6.92
C LEU A 87 8.17 4.81 5.93
N GLU A 88 9.41 4.99 6.39
CA GLU A 88 10.55 5.26 5.52
C GLU A 88 10.77 4.16 4.47
N GLN A 89 10.56 2.89 4.83
CA GLN A 89 10.67 1.78 3.87
C GLN A 89 9.53 1.81 2.85
N GLU A 90 8.32 2.13 3.28
CA GLU A 90 7.17 2.30 2.37
C GLU A 90 7.39 3.45 1.39
N ILE A 91 7.97 4.58 1.87
CA ILE A 91 8.37 5.72 1.03
C ILE A 91 9.45 5.31 0.02
N CYS A 92 10.46 4.56 0.45
CA CYS A 92 11.50 4.06 -0.44
C CYS A 92 10.90 3.14 -1.53
N HIS A 93 9.97 2.28 -1.16
CA HIS A 93 9.29 1.38 -2.09
C HIS A 93 8.49 2.13 -3.15
N VAL A 94 7.63 3.06 -2.75
CA VAL A 94 6.82 3.84 -3.70
C VAL A 94 7.68 4.76 -4.56
N ARG A 95 8.77 5.30 -4.03
CA ARG A 95 9.74 6.09 -4.80
C ARG A 95 10.34 5.26 -5.92
N SER A 96 10.86 4.07 -5.61
CA SER A 96 11.44 3.18 -6.62
C SER A 96 10.40 2.81 -7.71
N TYR A 97 9.15 2.56 -7.31
CA TYR A 97 8.06 2.34 -8.26
C TYR A 97 7.83 3.57 -9.18
N LEU A 98 7.75 4.76 -8.60
CA LEU A 98 7.48 5.99 -9.34
C LEU A 98 8.66 6.39 -10.25
N ASP A 99 9.90 6.13 -9.84
CA ASP A 99 11.09 6.35 -10.69
C ASP A 99 11.04 5.45 -11.93
N ILE A 100 10.72 4.17 -11.77
CA ILE A 100 10.52 3.24 -12.89
C ILE A 100 9.38 3.71 -13.81
N GLN A 101 8.25 4.15 -13.24
CA GLN A 101 7.13 4.65 -14.04
C GLN A 101 7.48 5.96 -14.76
N LYS A 102 8.22 6.86 -14.11
CA LYS A 102 8.69 8.10 -14.72
C LYS A 102 9.62 7.85 -15.91
N MET A 103 10.52 6.87 -15.83
CA MET A 103 11.33 6.45 -16.98
C MET A 103 10.46 5.92 -18.12
N ARG A 104 9.39 5.19 -17.81
CA ARG A 104 8.47 4.61 -18.81
C ARG A 104 7.58 5.67 -19.50
N TYR A 105 7.07 6.62 -18.73
CA TYR A 105 6.11 7.64 -19.23
C TYR A 105 6.79 8.95 -19.64
N GLY A 106 8.09 9.13 -19.31
CA GLY A 106 8.86 10.33 -19.64
C GLY A 106 8.24 11.58 -19.05
N ASP A 107 8.17 12.63 -19.87
CA ASP A 107 7.66 13.95 -19.46
C ASP A 107 6.15 13.97 -19.13
N ARG A 108 5.43 12.89 -19.40
CA ARG A 108 3.99 12.78 -19.10
C ARG A 108 3.70 12.52 -17.62
N LEU A 109 4.68 12.03 -16.85
CA LEU A 109 4.52 11.74 -15.43
C LEU A 109 5.57 12.50 -14.62
N ASP A 110 5.12 13.20 -13.58
CA ASP A 110 5.97 13.73 -12.54
C ASP A 110 5.45 13.34 -11.16
N TYR A 111 6.31 13.41 -10.13
CA TYR A 111 5.87 13.14 -8.78
C TYR A 111 6.69 13.91 -7.73
N GLN A 112 6.10 14.12 -6.57
CA GLN A 112 6.74 14.72 -5.40
C GLN A 112 6.34 13.96 -4.14
N ILE A 113 7.31 13.73 -3.25
CA ILE A 113 7.09 13.12 -1.93
C ILE A 113 7.51 14.13 -0.87
N ARG A 114 6.54 14.61 -0.07
CA ARG A 114 6.72 15.61 0.97
C ARG A 114 6.19 15.07 2.29
N ILE A 115 7.04 14.35 3.02
CA ILE A 115 6.70 13.70 4.29
C ILE A 115 7.66 14.21 5.36
N PRO A 116 7.16 14.73 6.50
CA PRO A 116 7.99 15.17 7.63
C PRO A 116 8.88 14.03 8.17
N GLU A 117 10.12 14.37 8.55
CA GLU A 117 11.11 13.39 9.04
C GLU A 117 10.62 12.64 10.30
N GLU A 118 9.85 13.33 11.16
CA GLU A 118 9.31 12.77 12.38
C GLU A 118 8.35 11.61 12.10
N LEU A 119 7.56 11.71 11.03
CA LEU A 119 6.58 10.70 10.64
C LEU A 119 7.23 9.48 9.98
N LYS A 120 8.39 9.62 9.34
CA LYS A 120 9.10 8.52 8.68
C LYS A 120 9.49 7.38 9.62
N LYS A 121 9.64 7.69 10.92
CA LYS A 121 9.98 6.73 11.98
C LYS A 121 8.80 5.91 12.47
N LEU A 122 7.57 6.32 12.15
CA LEU A 122 6.37 5.58 12.50
C LEU A 122 6.28 4.31 11.65
N TYR A 123 5.49 3.36 12.12
CA TYR A 123 5.31 2.08 11.45
C TYR A 123 3.94 2.03 10.76
N THR A 124 3.88 1.34 9.65
CA THR A 124 2.67 1.12 8.87
C THR A 124 2.65 -0.28 8.27
N VAL A 125 1.52 -0.68 7.73
CA VAL A 125 1.43 -1.91 6.92
C VAL A 125 2.14 -1.67 5.59
N LYS A 126 2.91 -2.62 5.10
CA LYS A 126 3.61 -2.52 3.82
C LYS A 126 2.64 -2.45 2.63
N LEU A 127 3.06 -1.86 1.51
CA LEU A 127 2.31 -1.79 0.26
C LEU A 127 0.94 -1.10 0.40
N LEU A 128 0.89 0.04 1.12
CA LEU A 128 -0.29 0.89 1.19
C LEU A 128 -0.24 2.02 0.15
N ILE A 129 0.93 2.66 -0.02
CA ILE A 129 1.06 3.84 -0.89
C ILE A 129 1.14 3.45 -2.37
N GLN A 130 1.87 2.36 -2.69
CA GLN A 130 2.06 1.93 -4.09
C GLN A 130 0.74 1.68 -4.83
N PRO A 131 -0.24 0.92 -4.31
CA PRO A 131 -1.49 0.68 -5.03
C PRO A 131 -2.28 1.97 -5.30
N LEU A 132 -2.17 2.97 -4.42
CA LEU A 132 -2.80 4.28 -4.62
C LEU A 132 -2.09 5.08 -5.72
N ALA A 133 -0.76 5.09 -5.71
CA ALA A 133 0.03 5.71 -6.77
C ALA A 133 -0.20 5.00 -8.14
N GLU A 134 -0.38 3.69 -8.12
CA GLU A 134 -0.74 2.92 -9.31
C GLU A 134 -2.11 3.33 -9.87
N ASN A 135 -3.12 3.47 -9.00
CA ASN A 135 -4.44 3.97 -9.40
C ASN A 135 -4.36 5.40 -9.97
N SER A 136 -3.59 6.29 -9.35
CA SER A 136 -3.36 7.65 -9.86
C SER A 136 -2.75 7.64 -11.27
N ILE A 137 -1.80 6.73 -11.55
CA ILE A 137 -1.22 6.61 -12.89
C ILE A 137 -2.24 6.08 -13.89
N TYR A 138 -2.93 4.97 -13.57
CA TYR A 138 -3.79 4.28 -14.54
C TYR A 138 -5.10 5.02 -14.80
N HIS A 139 -5.76 5.54 -13.76
CA HIS A 139 -7.08 6.17 -13.86
C HIS A 139 -7.02 7.69 -13.89
N GLY A 140 -6.00 8.29 -13.26
CA GLY A 140 -5.85 9.74 -13.25
C GLY A 140 -5.09 10.29 -14.46
N ILE A 141 -3.88 9.76 -14.70
CA ILE A 141 -2.91 10.38 -15.59
C ILE A 141 -2.90 9.76 -17.00
N LYS A 142 -2.90 8.41 -17.07
CA LYS A 142 -2.76 7.69 -18.34
C LYS A 142 -3.89 7.98 -19.32
N GLU A 143 -5.11 8.16 -18.84
CA GLU A 143 -6.30 8.45 -19.62
C GLU A 143 -6.43 9.93 -19.95
N SER A 144 -5.59 10.80 -19.36
CA SER A 144 -5.53 12.23 -19.69
C SER A 144 -4.50 12.50 -20.78
N ASP A 145 -4.79 13.44 -21.67
CA ASP A 145 -3.85 13.87 -22.73
C ASP A 145 -2.80 14.89 -22.22
N ARG A 146 -2.83 15.22 -20.93
CA ARG A 146 -1.93 16.19 -20.31
C ARG A 146 -0.88 15.51 -19.43
N LYS A 147 0.21 16.23 -19.12
CA LYS A 147 1.16 15.85 -18.09
C LYS A 147 0.43 15.75 -16.76
N GLY A 148 0.68 14.66 -16.01
CA GLY A 148 0.13 14.48 -14.68
C GLY A 148 1.21 14.46 -13.62
N THR A 149 0.83 14.90 -12.41
CA THR A 149 1.70 14.96 -11.24
C THR A 149 1.07 14.21 -10.07
N ILE A 150 1.85 13.35 -9.44
CA ILE A 150 1.47 12.69 -8.19
C ILE A 150 2.17 13.38 -7.03
N LEU A 151 1.40 13.81 -6.04
CA LEU A 151 1.90 14.38 -4.79
C LEU A 151 1.58 13.44 -3.64
N ILE A 152 2.63 12.96 -2.95
CA ILE A 152 2.50 12.14 -1.74
C ILE A 152 2.88 13.00 -0.54
N THR A 153 1.95 13.12 0.42
CA THR A 153 2.12 13.90 1.63
C THR A 153 1.73 13.10 2.87
N ALA A 154 2.17 13.56 4.03
CA ALA A 154 1.72 13.08 5.32
C ALA A 154 1.61 14.23 6.30
N GLY A 155 0.76 14.08 7.31
CA GLY A 155 0.62 15.04 8.39
C GLY A 155 0.03 14.40 9.65
N GLU A 156 0.19 15.09 10.77
CA GLU A 156 -0.40 14.67 12.04
C GLU A 156 -1.90 14.97 12.06
N GLU A 157 -2.65 14.12 12.75
CA GLU A 157 -4.07 14.33 13.04
C GLU A 157 -4.42 13.85 14.45
N PRO A 158 -5.58 14.25 15.01
CA PRO A 158 -6.01 13.78 16.33
C PRO A 158 -6.09 12.24 16.37
N GLY A 159 -5.29 11.64 17.25
CA GLY A 159 -5.25 10.18 17.42
C GLY A 159 -4.32 9.42 16.47
N GLY A 160 -3.64 10.11 15.51
CA GLY A 160 -2.80 9.41 14.56
C GLY A 160 -2.04 10.32 13.60
N PHE A 161 -1.92 9.85 12.37
CA PHE A 161 -1.39 10.60 11.24
C PHE A 161 -2.08 10.14 9.95
N TYR A 162 -2.08 10.99 8.94
CA TYR A 162 -2.59 10.65 7.63
C TYR A 162 -1.46 10.55 6.60
N LEU A 163 -1.67 9.69 5.59
CA LEU A 163 -0.93 9.66 4.35
C LEU A 163 -1.89 10.03 3.22
N CYS A 164 -1.47 10.91 2.31
CA CYS A 164 -2.28 11.33 1.18
C CYS A 164 -1.52 11.11 -0.12
N VAL A 165 -2.16 10.45 -1.07
CA VAL A 165 -1.72 10.35 -2.46
C VAL A 165 -2.70 11.15 -3.31
N ARG A 166 -2.22 12.23 -3.92
CA ARG A 166 -3.00 13.13 -4.78
C ARG A 166 -2.46 13.10 -6.19
N ASP A 167 -3.34 13.04 -7.16
CA ASP A 167 -3.04 13.29 -8.58
C ASP A 167 -3.85 14.47 -9.12
N ASP A 168 -3.33 15.10 -10.15
CA ASP A 168 -3.98 16.16 -10.93
C ASP A 168 -4.62 15.61 -12.21
N GLY A 169 -5.13 14.38 -12.15
CA GLY A 169 -5.72 13.63 -13.26
C GLY A 169 -7.16 14.03 -13.59
N LEU A 170 -7.94 13.04 -14.06
CA LEU A 170 -9.33 13.24 -14.50
C LEU A 170 -10.34 13.43 -13.35
N GLY A 171 -9.94 13.14 -12.13
CA GLY A 171 -10.87 13.16 -11.00
C GLY A 171 -11.95 12.08 -11.09
N ILE A 172 -12.85 12.09 -10.10
CA ILE A 172 -13.97 11.15 -9.97
C ILE A 172 -15.26 11.96 -9.89
N THR A 173 -16.33 11.51 -10.57
CA THR A 173 -17.63 12.19 -10.49
C THR A 173 -18.22 12.07 -9.09
N PRO A 174 -19.03 13.05 -8.63
CA PRO A 174 -19.62 13.03 -7.29
C PRO A 174 -20.43 11.77 -6.98
N GLU A 175 -21.14 11.24 -7.99
CA GLU A 175 -21.96 10.04 -7.86
C GLU A 175 -21.06 8.81 -7.58
N THR A 176 -20.02 8.61 -8.39
CA THR A 176 -19.05 7.52 -8.24
C THR A 176 -18.27 7.66 -6.94
N LEU A 177 -17.84 8.87 -6.58
CA LEU A 177 -17.12 9.14 -5.34
C LEU A 177 -17.93 8.77 -4.11
N THR A 178 -19.24 9.08 -4.11
CA THR A 178 -20.15 8.74 -3.03
C THR A 178 -20.25 7.22 -2.86
N ILE A 179 -20.46 6.48 -3.96
CA ILE A 179 -20.55 5.01 -3.94
C ILE A 179 -19.24 4.41 -3.42
N LEU A 180 -18.10 4.83 -3.94
CA LEU A 180 -16.78 4.31 -3.51
C LEU A 180 -16.53 4.53 -2.01
N ASN A 181 -16.84 5.72 -1.48
CA ASN A 181 -16.68 6.00 -0.06
C ASN A 181 -17.67 5.24 0.83
N GLU A 182 -18.89 5.00 0.37
CA GLU A 182 -19.85 4.14 1.09
C GLU A 182 -19.36 2.68 1.12
N ASP A 183 -18.88 2.15 0.00
CA ASP A 183 -18.36 0.79 -0.08
C ASP A 183 -17.08 0.61 0.76
N LEU A 184 -16.19 1.60 0.76
CA LEU A 184 -15.04 1.63 1.66
C LEU A 184 -15.46 1.59 3.14
N LYS A 185 -16.52 2.33 3.53
CA LYS A 185 -17.04 2.32 4.90
C LYS A 185 -17.67 0.98 5.27
N ARG A 186 -18.38 0.34 4.35
CA ARG A 186 -19.02 -0.97 4.56
C ARG A 186 -18.02 -2.12 4.57
N GLY A 187 -16.83 -1.95 4.00
CA GLY A 187 -15.85 -3.02 3.84
C GLY A 187 -16.25 -4.04 2.79
N VAL A 188 -17.03 -3.61 1.78
CA VAL A 188 -17.45 -4.48 0.67
C VAL A 188 -16.27 -4.65 -0.29
N THR A 189 -15.91 -5.91 -0.57
CA THR A 189 -14.98 -6.26 -1.63
C THR A 189 -15.75 -6.31 -2.95
N VAL A 190 -15.49 -5.34 -3.84
CA VAL A 190 -16.09 -5.33 -5.18
C VAL A 190 -15.36 -6.33 -6.08
N SER A 191 -16.10 -7.21 -6.74
CA SER A 191 -15.55 -8.30 -7.55
C SER A 191 -15.01 -7.90 -8.93
N ASP A 192 -15.25 -6.68 -9.41
CA ASP A 192 -14.85 -6.23 -10.74
C ASP A 192 -14.16 -4.86 -10.74
N GLY A 193 -12.82 -4.85 -10.83
CA GLY A 193 -12.04 -3.69 -11.31
C GLY A 193 -11.53 -2.68 -10.28
N GLY A 194 -11.85 -2.79 -8.99
CA GLY A 194 -11.43 -1.82 -7.96
C GLY A 194 -10.53 -2.38 -6.85
N TYR A 195 -9.80 -3.46 -7.11
CA TYR A 195 -9.10 -4.24 -6.08
C TYR A 195 -8.06 -3.48 -5.25
N GLY A 196 -7.37 -2.49 -5.82
CA GLY A 196 -6.26 -1.80 -5.14
C GLY A 196 -6.70 -1.03 -3.90
N ILE A 197 -7.70 -0.17 -4.02
CA ILE A 197 -8.18 0.75 -2.95
C ILE A 197 -8.84 -0.04 -1.82
N PHE A 198 -9.72 -0.98 -2.19
CA PHE A 198 -10.42 -1.82 -1.22
C PHE A 198 -9.48 -2.73 -0.45
N ASN A 199 -8.48 -3.33 -1.13
CA ASN A 199 -7.46 -4.14 -0.48
C ASN A 199 -6.60 -3.32 0.50
N VAL A 200 -6.25 -2.08 0.15
CA VAL A 200 -5.55 -1.16 1.05
C VAL A 200 -6.41 -0.90 2.29
N ASN A 201 -7.67 -0.53 2.10
CA ASN A 201 -8.59 -0.25 3.19
C ASN A 201 -8.84 -1.46 4.11
N GLU A 202 -9.05 -2.64 3.53
CA GLU A 202 -9.22 -3.89 4.29
C GLU A 202 -7.97 -4.22 5.11
N ARG A 203 -6.78 -4.06 4.53
CA ARG A 203 -5.52 -4.30 5.26
C ARG A 203 -5.34 -3.33 6.41
N ILE A 204 -5.60 -2.05 6.24
CA ILE A 204 -5.53 -1.07 7.32
C ILE A 204 -6.45 -1.50 8.47
N ARG A 205 -7.71 -1.81 8.16
CA ARG A 205 -8.70 -2.21 9.16
C ARG A 205 -8.37 -3.53 9.86
N LEU A 206 -7.74 -4.46 9.15
CA LEU A 206 -7.31 -5.73 9.72
C LEU A 206 -6.23 -5.54 10.78
N TYR A 207 -5.29 -4.61 10.56
CA TYR A 207 -4.15 -4.40 11.46
C TYR A 207 -4.40 -3.36 12.55
N PHE A 208 -5.18 -2.32 12.24
CA PHE A 208 -5.34 -1.16 13.13
C PHE A 208 -6.78 -0.96 13.62
N GLY A 209 -7.74 -1.76 13.16
CA GLY A 209 -9.14 -1.66 13.55
C GLY A 209 -9.98 -0.78 12.63
N ARG A 210 -11.30 -0.78 12.88
CA ARG A 210 -12.30 -0.13 12.01
C ARG A 210 -12.30 1.40 12.06
N ASP A 211 -11.65 1.97 13.06
CA ASP A 211 -11.54 3.44 13.22
C ASP A 211 -10.52 4.04 12.23
N TYR A 212 -9.70 3.21 11.61
CA TYR A 212 -8.72 3.56 10.59
C TYR A 212 -9.15 3.05 9.22
N GLY A 213 -8.61 3.64 8.17
CA GLY A 213 -8.96 3.24 6.81
C GLY A 213 -8.62 4.28 5.77
N LEU A 214 -9.28 4.18 4.62
CA LEU A 214 -9.07 5.01 3.45
C LEU A 214 -10.34 5.82 3.13
N GLU A 215 -10.14 7.10 2.80
CA GLU A 215 -11.16 8.02 2.29
C GLU A 215 -10.70 8.56 0.94
N LEU A 216 -11.63 8.71 0.00
CA LEU A 216 -11.39 9.36 -1.29
C LEU A 216 -12.00 10.75 -1.30
N ARG A 217 -11.26 11.71 -1.82
CA ARG A 217 -11.71 13.07 -2.14
C ARG A 217 -11.36 13.37 -3.58
N SER A 218 -12.23 14.06 -4.30
CA SER A 218 -11.98 14.33 -5.71
C SER A 218 -12.80 15.50 -6.24
N CYS A 219 -12.28 16.13 -7.30
CA CYS A 219 -13.00 17.05 -8.14
C CYS A 219 -12.91 16.54 -9.60
N ALA A 220 -14.07 16.25 -10.19
CA ALA A 220 -14.13 15.72 -11.55
C ALA A 220 -13.46 16.68 -12.56
N GLY A 221 -12.56 16.16 -13.38
CA GLY A 221 -11.76 16.90 -14.34
C GLY A 221 -10.51 17.57 -13.78
N GLU A 222 -10.26 17.52 -12.46
CA GLU A 222 -9.18 18.29 -11.83
C GLU A 222 -8.20 17.45 -11.02
N TRP A 223 -8.68 16.61 -10.07
CA TRP A 223 -7.81 15.89 -9.17
C TRP A 223 -8.52 14.78 -8.40
N THR A 224 -7.74 13.82 -7.89
CA THR A 224 -8.15 12.82 -6.89
C THR A 224 -7.16 12.78 -5.73
N GLU A 225 -7.68 12.63 -4.52
CA GLU A 225 -6.93 12.36 -3.29
C GLU A 225 -7.39 11.04 -2.66
N ALA A 226 -6.46 10.16 -2.37
CA ALA A 226 -6.66 9.00 -1.52
C ALA A 226 -5.98 9.27 -0.18
N VAL A 227 -6.76 9.39 0.88
CA VAL A 227 -6.30 9.72 2.23
C VAL A 227 -6.39 8.49 3.11
N ILE A 228 -5.27 8.04 3.66
CA ILE A 228 -5.17 6.95 4.61
C ILE A 228 -5.04 7.53 6.01
N HIS A 229 -5.88 7.08 6.95
CA HIS A 229 -5.82 7.41 8.37
C HIS A 229 -5.18 6.26 9.14
N LEU A 230 -4.15 6.53 9.93
CA LEU A 230 -3.33 5.54 10.64
C LEU A 230 -3.06 5.97 12.09
N PRO A 231 -2.93 5.02 13.04
CA PRO A 231 -2.46 5.33 14.39
C PRO A 231 -0.98 5.67 14.39
N LYS A 232 -0.53 6.45 15.38
CA LYS A 232 0.90 6.58 15.68
C LYS A 232 1.39 5.29 16.34
N TYR A 233 1.76 4.32 15.53
CA TYR A 233 2.20 3.01 15.99
C TYR A 233 3.72 2.91 15.92
N ILE A 234 4.32 2.53 17.05
CA ILE A 234 5.72 2.10 17.17
C ILE A 234 5.65 0.74 17.87
N PRO A 235 6.11 -0.35 17.25
CA PRO A 235 6.08 -1.66 17.90
C PRO A 235 6.90 -1.62 19.18
N GLU A 236 6.32 -2.13 20.28
CA GLU A 236 7.10 -2.39 21.48
C GLU A 236 8.22 -3.39 21.11
N ARG A 237 9.44 -3.16 21.65
CA ARG A 237 10.62 -4.00 21.40
C ARG A 237 10.34 -5.44 21.83
N THR A 238 9.79 -6.25 20.97
CA THR A 238 9.70 -7.70 21.12
C THR A 238 9.99 -8.36 19.78
N GLU A 239 11.17 -9.00 19.68
CA GLU A 239 11.60 -10.03 18.71
C GLU A 239 11.92 -9.61 17.25
N TRP A 240 11.88 -8.34 16.86
CA TRP A 240 12.09 -7.94 15.47
C TRP A 240 13.34 -7.08 15.21
N ASP A 241 14.10 -6.77 16.28
CA ASP A 241 15.36 -6.04 16.16
C ASP A 241 16.55 -6.98 15.96
N VAL A 242 17.31 -6.68 14.92
CA VAL A 242 18.68 -7.13 14.67
C VAL A 242 18.84 -8.54 14.10
N ALA A 243 18.49 -8.72 12.84
CA ALA A 243 19.29 -9.57 11.96
C ALA A 243 19.03 -9.13 10.50
N ASP A 244 20.08 -8.68 9.81
CA ASP A 244 20.21 -8.47 8.36
C ASP A 244 20.07 -7.06 7.76
N PHE A 245 20.50 -6.01 8.45
CA PHE A 245 20.80 -4.77 7.74
C PHE A 245 22.33 -4.44 7.67
N ASP A 246 23.17 -5.23 8.38
CA ASP A 246 24.63 -4.99 8.43
C ASP A 246 25.42 -6.26 8.13
N SER A 247 25.28 -6.80 6.94
CA SER A 247 26.33 -7.68 6.38
C SER A 247 26.06 -7.98 4.90
N ARG A 248 26.48 -7.11 4.02
CA ARG A 248 27.35 -7.32 2.82
C ARG A 248 27.21 -6.19 1.82
#